data_0ee5d2e00ba3ddc65fc1c2b07a63b172
#
_entry.id   0ee5d2e00ba3ddc65fc1c2b07a63b172
#
_cell.length_a   1.000
_cell.length_b   1.000
_cell.length_c   1.000
_cell.angle_alpha   90.00
_cell.angle_beta   90.00
_cell.angle_gamma   90.00
#
_symmetry.space_group_name_H-M   'P 1'
#
loop_
_entity.id
_entity.type
_entity.pdbx_description
1 polymer ?
#
loop_
_entity_poly.entity_id
_entity_poly.type
_entity_poly.pdbx_seq_one_letter_code
_entity_poly.pdbx_strand_id
1 'polypeptide(L)'
;MELFAESYQRFFDLSTGRVGVMADIHVEGDLIELRDLILYPIGVEKLEIGVRQLLFMRRQIEIDIRGMGYARLRITADRISGANPSRAVHLEEKL
;
A
#
# COMPACT_ATOMS: atom_id res chain seq x y z
N MET A 1 19.28 3.89 -2.86
CA MET A 1 18.64 4.44 -2.05
C MET A 1 18.61 3.72 -0.83
N GLU A 2 18.64 4.22 0.16
CA GLU A 2 18.79 3.71 1.17
C GLU A 2 17.66 3.41 1.77
N LEU A 3 17.33 2.62 2.04
CA LEU A 3 16.30 2.20 2.54
C LEU A 3 16.20 2.37 3.79
N PHE A 4 16.75 3.19 4.26
CA PHE A 4 16.68 3.45 5.39
C PHE A 4 15.38 3.38 5.72
N ALA A 5 14.71 3.46 5.06
CA ALA A 5 13.60 3.50 5.37
C ALA A 5 13.18 2.19 5.44
N GLU A 6 12.94 1.70 6.34
CA GLU A 6 12.39 0.50 6.37
C GLU A 6 10.92 0.70 6.21
N SER A 7 10.44 1.79 5.67
CA SER A 7 9.02 2.03 5.43
C SER A 7 8.75 2.53 4.02
N TYR A 8 7.65 2.13 3.46
CA TYR A 8 7.20 2.57 2.16
C TYR A 8 6.16 3.64 2.39
N GLN A 9 6.26 4.76 1.69
CA GLN A 9 5.30 5.81 1.77
C GLN A 9 4.93 6.31 0.41
N ARG A 10 3.68 6.55 0.16
CA ARG A 10 3.20 7.06 -1.10
C ARG A 10 1.94 7.90 -0.87
N PHE A 11 1.75 8.92 -1.69
CA PHE A 11 0.56 9.74 -1.60
C PHE A 11 -0.18 9.67 -2.93
N PHE A 12 -1.50 9.62 -2.87
CA PHE A 12 -2.32 9.59 -4.06
C PHE A 12 -3.36 10.69 -3.99
N ASP A 13 -3.59 11.37 -5.12
CA ASP A 13 -4.64 12.36 -5.21
C ASP A 13 -5.81 11.71 -5.93
N LEU A 14 -6.85 11.38 -5.19
CA LEU A 14 -8.04 10.75 -5.73
C LEU A 14 -9.15 11.78 -5.86
N SER A 15 -10.19 11.45 -6.60
CA SER A 15 -11.30 12.37 -6.77
C SER A 15 -11.99 12.69 -5.45
N THR A 16 -11.90 11.80 -4.47
CA THR A 16 -12.55 11.99 -3.18
C THR A 16 -11.63 12.59 -2.13
N GLY A 17 -10.36 12.81 -2.47
CA GLY A 17 -9.41 13.42 -1.52
C GLY A 17 -8.04 12.81 -1.63
N ARG A 18 -7.12 13.32 -0.83
CA ARG A 18 -5.75 12.83 -0.86
C ARG A 18 -5.58 11.72 0.16
N VAL A 19 -4.86 10.67 -0.21
CA VAL A 19 -4.66 9.51 0.62
C VAL A 19 -3.20 9.25 0.80
N GLY A 20 -2.78 8.98 2.02
CA GLY A 20 -1.42 8.52 2.28
C GLY A 20 -1.44 7.02 2.46
N VAL A 21 -0.40 6.36 2.00
CA VAL A 21 -0.18 4.93 2.17
C VAL A 21 1.14 4.76 2.88
N MET A 22 1.16 3.92 3.91
CA MET A 22 2.40 3.65 4.63
C MET A 22 2.44 2.18 4.98
N ALA A 23 3.58 1.57 4.91
CA ALA A 23 3.77 0.17 5.27
C ALA A 23 5.22 -0.07 5.68
N ASP A 24 5.44 -1.09 6.50
CA ASP A 24 6.79 -1.50 6.85
C ASP A 24 7.31 -2.37 5.71
N ILE A 25 8.59 -2.25 5.39
CA ILE A 25 9.20 -3.01 4.31
C ILE A 25 10.01 -4.16 4.84
N HIS A 26 9.80 -5.33 4.27
CA HIS A 26 10.60 -6.50 4.59
C HIS A 26 10.99 -7.15 3.24
N VAL A 27 12.28 -7.38 3.05
CA VAL A 27 12.77 -7.90 1.79
C VAL A 27 13.38 -9.27 1.97
N GLU A 28 13.06 -10.22 1.08
CA GLU A 28 13.64 -11.51 1.12
C GLU A 28 13.90 -11.95 -0.32
N GLY A 29 15.11 -11.91 -0.77
CA GLY A 29 15.48 -12.22 -2.16
C GLY A 29 14.81 -11.25 -3.12
N ASP A 30 14.02 -11.77 -4.06
CA ASP A 30 13.33 -10.94 -5.02
C ASP A 30 11.92 -10.58 -4.56
N LEU A 31 11.57 -10.92 -3.31
CA LEU A 31 10.27 -10.61 -2.75
C LEU A 31 10.36 -9.41 -1.83
N ILE A 32 9.48 -8.45 -2.01
CA ILE A 32 9.37 -7.36 -1.07
C ILE A 32 7.99 -7.49 -0.43
N GLU A 33 7.95 -7.38 0.88
CA GLU A 33 6.70 -7.46 1.60
C GLU A 33 6.41 -6.11 2.22
N LEU A 34 5.21 -5.60 2.00
CA LEU A 34 4.73 -4.37 2.62
C LEU A 34 3.79 -4.81 3.75
N ARG A 35 4.27 -4.70 4.99
CA ARG A 35 3.54 -5.18 6.15
C ARG A 35 2.79 -4.08 6.84
N ASP A 36 1.65 -4.44 7.40
CA ASP A 36 0.84 -3.54 8.20
C ASP A 36 0.50 -2.27 7.43
N LEU A 37 0.15 -2.45 6.16
CA LEU A 37 -0.17 -1.33 5.31
C LEU A 37 -1.37 -0.58 5.85
N ILE A 38 -1.29 0.73 5.88
CA ILE A 38 -2.39 1.57 6.30
C ILE A 38 -2.67 2.62 5.25
N LEU A 39 -3.93 2.99 5.14
CA LEU A 39 -4.37 4.08 4.29
C LEU A 39 -4.94 5.14 5.22
N TYR A 40 -4.58 6.38 5.01
CA TYR A 40 -5.06 7.45 5.87
C TYR A 40 -5.42 8.69 5.07
N PRO A 41 -6.42 9.44 5.51
CA PRO A 41 -6.83 10.62 4.76
C PRO A 41 -5.89 11.79 5.04
N ILE A 42 -5.72 12.67 4.07
CA ILE A 42 -4.93 13.86 4.23
C ILE A 42 -5.82 15.04 3.83
N GLY A 43 -6.01 15.93 4.75
CA GLY A 43 -6.80 17.12 4.46
C GLY A 43 -8.31 16.92 4.47
N VAL A 44 -8.80 15.72 4.80
CA VAL A 44 -10.22 15.46 4.90
C VAL A 44 -10.43 14.63 6.14
N GLU A 45 -11.62 14.69 6.74
CA GLU A 45 -11.84 13.96 7.95
C GLU A 45 -12.13 12.52 7.70
N LYS A 46 -12.68 12.13 6.61
CA LYS A 46 -13.09 10.79 6.38
C LYS A 46 -12.62 10.35 5.03
N LEU A 47 -12.10 9.15 4.94
CA LEU A 47 -11.61 8.62 3.72
C LEU A 47 -12.66 7.73 3.10
N GLU A 48 -13.04 8.01 1.86
CA GLU A 48 -13.96 7.17 1.14
C GLU A 48 -13.23 6.63 -0.09
N ILE A 49 -13.00 5.34 -0.11
CA ILE A 49 -12.26 4.72 -1.19
C ILE A 49 -13.10 3.61 -1.79
N GLY A 50 -13.38 3.71 -3.06
CA GLY A 50 -14.10 2.66 -3.78
C GLY A 50 -13.15 1.60 -4.31
N VAL A 51 -13.71 0.53 -4.82
CA VAL A 51 -12.93 -0.58 -5.36
C VAL A 51 -12.02 -0.14 -6.49
N ARG A 52 -12.50 0.74 -7.38
CA ARG A 52 -11.69 1.19 -8.49
C ARG A 52 -10.47 1.96 -8.01
N GLN A 53 -10.64 2.74 -6.95
CA GLN A 53 -9.54 3.55 -6.42
C GLN A 53 -8.54 2.64 -5.72
N LEU A 54 -9.00 1.60 -5.04
CA LEU A 54 -8.10 0.63 -4.42
C LEU A 54 -7.30 -0.10 -5.49
N LEU A 55 -7.93 -0.49 -6.60
CA LEU A 55 -7.23 -1.17 -7.68
C LEU A 55 -6.22 -0.24 -8.35
N PHE A 56 -6.56 1.04 -8.49
CA PHE A 56 -5.63 2.02 -9.06
C PHE A 56 -4.40 2.16 -8.17
N MET A 57 -4.60 2.30 -6.86
CA MET A 57 -3.48 2.44 -5.94
C MET A 57 -2.62 1.19 -5.92
N ARG A 58 -3.25 0.01 -5.94
CA ARG A 58 -2.52 -1.23 -5.97
C ARG A 58 -1.64 -1.32 -7.21
N ARG A 59 -2.17 -0.91 -8.38
CA ARG A 59 -1.39 -0.96 -9.61
C ARG A 59 -0.21 0.00 -9.53
N GLN A 60 -0.40 1.18 -8.95
CA GLN A 60 0.69 2.14 -8.83
C GLN A 60 1.78 1.63 -7.89
N ILE A 61 1.40 0.95 -6.82
CA ILE A 61 2.35 0.36 -5.90
C ILE A 61 3.12 -0.75 -6.62
N GLU A 62 2.45 -1.56 -7.42
CA GLU A 62 3.12 -2.62 -8.19
C GLU A 62 4.14 -2.03 -9.16
N ILE A 63 3.81 -0.92 -9.81
CA ILE A 63 4.73 -0.25 -10.72
C ILE A 63 5.94 0.25 -9.94
N ASP A 64 5.74 0.86 -8.78
CA ASP A 64 6.83 1.36 -7.96
C ASP A 64 7.77 0.22 -7.59
N ILE A 65 7.22 -0.89 -7.14
CA ILE A 65 8.00 -2.02 -6.66
C ILE A 65 8.75 -2.70 -7.82
N ARG A 66 8.10 -2.80 -8.97
CA ARG A 66 8.77 -3.37 -10.12
C ARG A 66 9.94 -2.48 -10.54
N GLY A 67 9.77 -1.17 -10.45
CA GLY A 67 10.82 -0.22 -10.77
C GLY A 67 12.01 -0.31 -9.82
N MET A 68 11.81 -0.85 -8.62
CA MET A 68 12.90 -1.07 -7.68
C MET A 68 13.64 -2.37 -7.95
N GLY A 69 13.14 -3.20 -8.86
CA GLY A 69 13.83 -4.43 -9.25
C GLY A 69 13.32 -5.70 -8.60
N TYR A 70 12.22 -5.64 -7.86
CA TYR A 70 11.68 -6.84 -7.24
C TYR A 70 10.75 -7.58 -8.19
N ALA A 71 10.72 -8.90 -8.09
CA ALA A 71 9.90 -9.71 -8.96
C ALA A 71 8.60 -10.16 -8.28
N ARG A 72 8.52 -10.05 -6.97
CA ARG A 72 7.32 -10.48 -6.24
C ARG A 72 6.97 -9.47 -5.16
N LEU A 73 5.70 -9.30 -4.92
CA LEU A 73 5.20 -8.37 -3.93
C LEU A 73 4.19 -9.06 -3.03
N ARG A 74 4.32 -8.87 -1.73
CA ARG A 74 3.32 -9.34 -0.78
C ARG A 74 2.86 -8.15 0.04
N ILE A 75 1.56 -8.00 0.21
CA ILE A 75 1.01 -6.93 1.01
C ILE A 75 0.15 -7.53 2.10
N THR A 76 0.36 -7.13 3.34
CA THR A 76 -0.50 -7.52 4.43
C THR A 76 -1.05 -6.26 5.10
N ALA A 77 -2.27 -6.31 5.51
CA ALA A 77 -2.89 -5.19 6.20
C ALA A 77 -3.97 -5.73 7.15
N ASP A 78 -4.03 -5.19 8.35
CA ASP A 78 -5.02 -5.65 9.29
C ASP A 78 -6.36 -5.09 8.96
N ARG A 79 -6.44 -3.91 8.42
CA ARG A 79 -7.69 -3.32 7.99
C ARG A 79 -7.44 -2.15 7.08
N ILE A 80 -8.38 -1.87 6.22
CA ILE A 80 -8.30 -0.74 5.35
C ILE A 80 -9.43 0.18 5.72
N SER A 81 -9.10 1.38 6.05
CA SER A 81 -9.99 2.48 6.34
C SER A 81 -11.03 2.24 7.44
N GLY A 82 -10.85 1.35 8.30
CA GLY A 82 -11.68 1.21 9.46
C GLY A 82 -13.09 0.66 9.27
N ALA A 83 -13.46 0.30 8.07
CA ALA A 83 -14.79 -0.16 7.83
C ALA A 83 -15.03 -1.56 8.35
N ASN A 84 -14.07 -2.37 8.41
CA ASN A 84 -14.22 -3.73 8.89
C ASN A 84 -12.99 -4.11 9.67
N PRO A 85 -12.92 -3.71 10.91
CA PRO A 85 -11.70 -3.79 11.68
C PRO A 85 -11.14 -5.18 11.94
N SER A 86 -11.92 -6.20 11.80
CA SER A 86 -11.42 -7.52 12.11
C SER A 86 -10.90 -8.26 10.90
N ARG A 87 -10.87 -7.63 9.74
CA ARG A 87 -10.49 -8.36 8.56
C ARG A 87 -9.08 -8.09 8.14
N ALA A 88 -8.24 -9.08 8.15
CA ALA A 88 -6.88 -8.96 7.64
C ALA A 88 -6.89 -9.09 6.13
N VAL A 89 -6.03 -8.37 5.47
CA VAL A 89 -5.88 -8.44 4.03
C VAL A 89 -4.52 -9.03 3.73
N HIS A 90 -4.49 -10.02 2.85
CA HIS A 90 -3.24 -10.63 2.44
C HIS A 90 -3.25 -10.74 0.92
N LEU A 91 -2.25 -10.16 0.29
CA LEU A 91 -2.14 -10.19 -1.15
C LEU A 91 -0.74 -10.57 -1.56
N GLU A 92 -0.59 -11.45 -2.49
CA GLU A 92 0.72 -11.80 -3.02
C GLU A 92 0.64 -11.82 -4.55
N GLU A 93 1.58 -11.15 -5.19
CA GLU A 93 1.56 -10.99 -6.62
C GLU A 93 2.91 -11.22 -7.23
N LYS A 94 2.93 -11.80 -8.44
CA LYS A 94 4.12 -11.90 -9.18
C LYS A 94 4.15 -10.72 -10.10
N LEU A 95 5.17 -9.96 -10.08
CA LEU A 95 5.29 -8.70 -10.82
C LEU A 95 5.82 -8.87 -12.26
#